data_1ad596525dbb079d3a859e58736d4761
#
_entry.id   1ad596525dbb079d3a859e58736d4761
#
_cell.length_a   1.000
_cell.length_b   1.000
_cell.length_c   1.000
_cell.angle_alpha   90.00
_cell.angle_beta   90.00
_cell.angle_gamma   90.00
#
_symmetry.space_group_name_H-M   'P 1'
#
loop_
_entity.id
_entity.type
_entity.pdbx_description
1 polymer ?
#
loop_
_entity_poly.entity_id
_entity_poly.type
_entity_poly.pdbx_seq_one_letter_code
_entity_poly.pdbx_strand_id
1 'polypeptide(L)'
;PLLWVLFDTCLVFLSVCLLEHREAEGFKEQGNAFYINKDYAEAFNYYSKAIDMCPKNASYYGNRAATLMMLYRYREALEDSQQAVRLDNDFMKGHLREGKCHLSLGNAMAASRCFQRVLELEPDNSQAQQELKNAESILEYEKMAEIGFEKRDFRMVVFCMDRALEAAAACHRFKILKAECLALLGRYAEAQSVASDILRIDSTNADALYVRGLCLYYEDCIEKAVQFFVQALRMAPDHDXXXXGSDAKALKAKKEEGNTAFKEGNYDAAYELYSEALTIDPNNIKTNAKLYCNRATVGSKLKRLEQAIEDCTKAIKLDETYVKAYLRRAQCYMDTEQYEEAVRDYEKVYQTEKTKEHKHLLKHAQLELKKSKRKDYYKVLGVNKNATEDEIKKGYRKRALLHHPDRHSGASPELQKEEEKKFKEVGEAFSVLSDPKKKSRYDSGQDLEDDGMNVGDFDANNIFKAFFGSPGGFSFEASGPGNFFFQFG
;
A
#
# COMPACT_ATOMS: atom_id res chain seq x y z
N PRO A 1 -59.35 -40.60 57.61
CA PRO A 1 -59.31 -39.13 57.52
C PRO A 1 -58.10 -38.63 56.71
N LEU A 2 -56.88 -39.21 56.91
CA LEU A 2 -55.69 -38.76 56.20
C LEU A 2 -55.75 -38.99 54.67
N LEU A 3 -56.31 -40.08 54.22
CA LEU A 3 -56.45 -40.38 52.79
C LEU A 3 -57.37 -39.38 52.02
N TRP A 4 -58.40 -38.87 52.68
CA TRP A 4 -59.30 -37.89 52.11
C TRP A 4 -58.64 -36.51 51.98
N VAL A 5 -57.87 -36.10 53.00
CA VAL A 5 -57.11 -34.84 52.97
C VAL A 5 -56.02 -34.89 51.87
N LEU A 6 -55.35 -36.03 51.70
CA LEU A 6 -54.36 -36.23 50.65
C LEU A 6 -55.02 -36.20 49.25
N PHE A 7 -56.25 -36.77 49.11
CA PHE A 7 -57.00 -36.77 47.83
C PHE A 7 -57.47 -35.36 47.49
N ASP A 8 -57.98 -34.59 48.45
CA ASP A 8 -58.39 -33.19 48.23
C ASP A 8 -57.19 -32.27 47.89
N THR A 9 -56.08 -32.45 48.59
CA THR A 9 -54.83 -31.70 48.28
C THR A 9 -54.32 -32.03 46.90
N CYS A 10 -54.35 -33.29 46.47
CA CYS A 10 -54.00 -33.73 45.08
C CYS A 10 -54.91 -33.10 44.03
N LEU A 11 -56.24 -33.09 44.28
CA LEU A 11 -57.21 -32.51 43.39
C LEU A 11 -57.05 -30.98 43.24
N VAL A 12 -56.79 -30.25 44.34
CA VAL A 12 -56.49 -28.83 44.33
C VAL A 12 -55.19 -28.61 43.57
N PHE A 13 -54.15 -29.39 43.82
CA PHE A 13 -52.86 -29.27 43.12
C PHE A 13 -53.02 -29.52 41.59
N LEU A 14 -53.78 -30.56 41.22
CA LEU A 14 -54.05 -30.82 39.79
C LEU A 14 -54.83 -29.71 39.16
N SER A 15 -55.84 -29.13 39.84
CA SER A 15 -56.61 -28.02 39.27
C SER A 15 -55.80 -26.76 39.12
N VAL A 16 -54.88 -26.46 40.05
CA VAL A 16 -53.92 -25.32 39.95
C VAL A 16 -53.00 -25.55 38.77
N CYS A 17 -52.40 -26.76 38.63
CA CYS A 17 -51.53 -27.10 37.51
C CYS A 17 -52.21 -26.98 36.13
N LEU A 18 -53.50 -27.38 36.06
CA LEU A 18 -54.30 -27.28 34.87
C LEU A 18 -54.60 -25.82 34.50
N LEU A 19 -54.86 -24.96 35.49
CA LEU A 19 -55.05 -23.55 35.28
C LEU A 19 -53.74 -22.88 34.80
N GLU A 20 -52.63 -23.14 35.46
CA GLU A 20 -51.32 -22.63 35.05
C GLU A 20 -51.00 -23.05 33.62
N HIS A 21 -51.23 -24.32 33.26
CA HIS A 21 -51.00 -24.82 31.89
C HIS A 21 -51.89 -24.09 30.90
N ARG A 22 -53.16 -23.83 31.22
CA ARG A 22 -54.09 -23.12 30.33
C ARG A 22 -53.68 -21.66 30.13
N GLU A 23 -53.24 -20.97 31.19
CA GLU A 23 -52.71 -19.60 31.09
C GLU A 23 -51.43 -19.55 30.26
N ALA A 24 -50.49 -20.49 30.49
CA ALA A 24 -49.27 -20.61 29.72
C ALA A 24 -49.53 -20.79 28.26
N GLU A 25 -50.51 -21.65 27.91
CA GLU A 25 -50.95 -21.89 26.50
C GLU A 25 -51.54 -20.59 25.92
N GLY A 26 -52.29 -19.80 26.71
CA GLY A 26 -52.79 -18.49 26.30
C GLY A 26 -51.66 -17.52 25.95
N PHE A 27 -50.61 -17.47 26.78
CA PHE A 27 -49.44 -16.63 26.50
C PHE A 27 -48.71 -17.13 25.22
N LYS A 28 -48.58 -18.42 25.03
CA LYS A 28 -48.00 -19.00 23.80
C LYS A 28 -48.78 -18.54 22.54
N GLU A 29 -50.09 -18.58 22.61
CA GLU A 29 -50.95 -18.14 21.48
C GLU A 29 -50.80 -16.64 21.21
N GLN A 30 -50.71 -15.81 22.24
CA GLN A 30 -50.42 -14.38 22.08
C GLN A 30 -49.02 -14.18 21.47
N GLY A 31 -48.01 -14.94 21.91
CA GLY A 31 -46.68 -14.94 21.34
C GLY A 31 -46.69 -15.28 19.88
N ASN A 32 -47.47 -16.34 19.49
CA ASN A 32 -47.65 -16.74 18.09
C ASN A 32 -48.22 -15.60 17.26
N ALA A 33 -49.21 -14.89 17.76
CA ALA A 33 -49.85 -13.75 17.06
C ALA A 33 -48.82 -12.63 16.82
N PHE A 34 -48.02 -12.26 17.82
CA PHE A 34 -46.97 -11.27 17.67
C PHE A 34 -45.86 -11.76 16.70
N TYR A 35 -45.50 -13.04 16.75
CA TYR A 35 -44.48 -13.62 15.84
C TYR A 35 -44.96 -13.50 14.36
N ILE A 36 -46.22 -13.83 14.11
CA ILE A 36 -46.83 -13.73 12.75
C ILE A 36 -46.82 -12.27 12.28
N ASN A 37 -47.09 -11.34 13.19
CA ASN A 37 -47.10 -9.90 12.91
C ASN A 37 -45.64 -9.33 12.85
N LYS A 38 -44.62 -10.15 13.02
CA LYS A 38 -43.20 -9.78 13.00
C LYS A 38 -42.76 -8.88 14.17
N ASP A 39 -43.59 -8.81 15.21
CA ASP A 39 -43.22 -8.14 16.45
C ASP A 39 -42.51 -9.14 17.37
N TYR A 40 -41.23 -9.38 17.02
CA TYR A 40 -40.44 -10.42 17.66
C TYR A 40 -40.08 -10.05 19.11
N ALA A 41 -40.03 -8.76 19.45
CA ALA A 41 -39.76 -8.32 20.83
C ALA A 41 -40.92 -8.70 21.75
N GLU A 42 -42.16 -8.43 21.34
CA GLU A 42 -43.34 -8.83 22.12
C GLU A 42 -43.54 -10.36 22.10
N ALA A 43 -43.31 -11.00 20.97
CA ALA A 43 -43.37 -12.47 20.90
C ALA A 43 -42.43 -13.11 21.94
N PHE A 44 -41.18 -12.60 22.05
CA PHE A 44 -40.19 -13.04 23.06
C PHE A 44 -40.73 -12.90 24.48
N ASN A 45 -41.34 -11.74 24.78
CA ASN A 45 -41.93 -11.45 26.09
C ASN A 45 -43.04 -12.44 26.46
N TYR A 46 -43.95 -12.72 25.52
CA TYR A 46 -45.07 -13.64 25.76
C TYR A 46 -44.61 -15.09 25.86
N TYR A 47 -43.68 -15.55 25.09
CA TYR A 47 -43.12 -16.91 25.23
C TYR A 47 -42.33 -17.03 26.54
N SER A 48 -41.70 -15.98 27.03
CA SER A 48 -41.03 -15.96 28.36
C SER A 48 -42.03 -16.12 29.48
N LYS A 49 -43.21 -15.43 29.42
CA LYS A 49 -44.31 -15.62 30.38
C LYS A 49 -44.80 -17.07 30.37
N ALA A 50 -44.96 -17.66 29.19
CA ALA A 50 -45.38 -19.06 29.08
C ALA A 50 -44.37 -20.01 29.73
N ILE A 51 -43.07 -19.79 29.55
CA ILE A 51 -41.98 -20.56 30.13
C ILE A 51 -41.96 -20.40 31.66
N ASP A 52 -42.13 -19.17 32.16
CA ASP A 52 -42.15 -18.90 33.61
C ASP A 52 -43.25 -19.70 34.33
N MET A 53 -44.42 -19.86 33.65
CA MET A 53 -45.53 -20.63 34.19
C MET A 53 -45.33 -22.14 34.02
N CYS A 54 -44.87 -22.59 32.88
CA CYS A 54 -44.68 -24.04 32.56
C CYS A 54 -43.27 -24.30 32.00
N PRO A 55 -42.22 -24.33 32.83
CA PRO A 55 -40.83 -24.44 32.38
C PRO A 55 -40.40 -25.81 31.82
N LYS A 56 -41.34 -26.78 31.80
CA LYS A 56 -41.04 -28.14 31.26
C LYS A 56 -41.67 -28.37 29.87
N ASN A 57 -42.15 -27.34 29.22
CA ASN A 57 -42.75 -27.48 27.88
C ASN A 57 -41.74 -27.12 26.79
N ALA A 58 -41.28 -28.12 26.04
CA ALA A 58 -40.27 -28.00 24.97
C ALA A 58 -40.73 -27.01 23.87
N SER A 59 -42.03 -26.95 23.55
CA SER A 59 -42.52 -26.10 22.46
C SER A 59 -42.37 -24.59 22.76
N TYR A 60 -42.48 -24.18 24.03
CA TYR A 60 -42.35 -22.78 24.42
C TYR A 60 -40.87 -22.30 24.17
N TYR A 61 -39.88 -23.09 24.61
CA TYR A 61 -38.47 -22.83 24.35
C TYR A 61 -38.18 -22.82 22.84
N GLY A 62 -38.74 -23.82 22.12
CA GLY A 62 -38.61 -23.86 20.66
C GLY A 62 -39.14 -22.61 19.97
N ASN A 63 -40.31 -22.11 20.39
CA ASN A 63 -40.89 -20.90 19.81
C ASN A 63 -40.10 -19.66 20.18
N ARG A 64 -39.61 -19.58 21.43
CA ARG A 64 -38.75 -18.46 21.85
C ARG A 64 -37.40 -18.52 21.08
N ALA A 65 -36.84 -19.69 20.87
CA ALA A 65 -35.66 -19.86 20.03
C ALA A 65 -35.86 -19.32 18.60
N ALA A 66 -37.00 -19.67 17.98
CA ALA A 66 -37.34 -19.15 16.63
C ALA A 66 -37.41 -17.62 16.63
N THR A 67 -37.99 -17.05 17.67
CA THR A 67 -38.10 -15.60 17.86
C THR A 67 -36.72 -14.96 18.02
N LEU A 68 -35.86 -15.53 18.82
CA LEU A 68 -34.47 -15.09 19.06
C LEU A 68 -33.66 -15.15 17.78
N MET A 69 -33.88 -16.16 16.93
CA MET A 69 -33.24 -16.26 15.60
C MET A 69 -33.65 -15.08 14.72
N MET A 70 -34.92 -14.70 14.73
CA MET A 70 -35.42 -13.54 13.96
C MET A 70 -34.85 -12.21 14.49
N LEU A 71 -34.47 -12.17 15.76
CA LEU A 71 -33.79 -11.03 16.41
C LEU A 71 -32.25 -11.10 16.24
N TYR A 72 -31.73 -12.07 15.53
CA TYR A 72 -30.28 -12.32 15.33
C TYR A 72 -29.54 -12.61 16.64
N ARG A 73 -30.25 -13.04 17.70
CA ARG A 73 -29.70 -13.38 19.02
C ARG A 73 -29.39 -14.89 19.07
N TYR A 74 -28.48 -15.33 18.18
CA TYR A 74 -28.25 -16.77 17.91
C TYR A 74 -27.71 -17.55 19.12
N ARG A 75 -26.91 -16.93 20.01
CA ARG A 75 -26.40 -17.62 21.21
C ARG A 75 -27.55 -17.97 22.17
N GLU A 76 -28.44 -17.04 22.43
CA GLU A 76 -29.62 -17.25 23.26
C GLU A 76 -30.61 -18.22 22.61
N ALA A 77 -30.77 -18.10 21.29
CA ALA A 77 -31.61 -19.05 20.53
C ALA A 77 -31.05 -20.49 20.64
N LEU A 78 -29.73 -20.64 20.64
CA LEU A 78 -29.08 -21.94 20.80
C LEU A 78 -29.38 -22.54 22.18
N GLU A 79 -29.26 -21.73 23.26
CA GLU A 79 -29.56 -22.15 24.63
C GLU A 79 -31.02 -22.65 24.74
N ASP A 80 -31.98 -21.89 24.18
CA ASP A 80 -33.38 -22.26 24.17
C ASP A 80 -33.65 -23.52 23.37
N SER A 81 -33.04 -23.66 22.17
CA SER A 81 -33.19 -24.85 21.33
C SER A 81 -32.65 -26.09 22.03
N GLN A 82 -31.50 -25.97 22.71
CA GLN A 82 -30.91 -27.05 23.50
C GLN A 82 -31.78 -27.44 24.67
N GLN A 83 -32.38 -26.45 25.33
CA GLN A 83 -33.33 -26.72 26.43
C GLN A 83 -34.57 -27.45 25.91
N ALA A 84 -35.09 -27.04 24.77
CA ALA A 84 -36.23 -27.71 24.11
C ALA A 84 -35.93 -29.18 23.83
N VAL A 85 -34.74 -29.46 23.28
CA VAL A 85 -34.28 -30.83 22.96
C VAL A 85 -34.05 -31.66 24.24
N ARG A 86 -33.50 -31.04 25.31
CA ARG A 86 -33.34 -31.74 26.62
C ARG A 86 -34.68 -32.14 27.21
N LEU A 87 -35.73 -31.31 27.01
CA LEU A 87 -37.09 -31.61 27.52
C LEU A 87 -37.82 -32.65 26.67
N ASP A 88 -37.57 -32.65 25.37
CA ASP A 88 -38.15 -33.58 24.41
C ASP A 88 -37.13 -33.94 23.34
N ASN A 89 -36.47 -35.12 23.50
CA ASN A 89 -35.39 -35.53 22.58
C ASN A 89 -35.85 -35.84 21.17
N ASP A 90 -37.16 -35.99 20.97
CA ASP A 90 -37.74 -36.22 19.62
C ASP A 90 -38.39 -34.97 19.05
N PHE A 91 -38.19 -33.81 19.73
CA PHE A 91 -38.72 -32.53 19.25
C PHE A 91 -37.94 -32.04 18.01
N MET A 92 -38.42 -32.47 16.85
CA MET A 92 -37.76 -32.22 15.55
C MET A 92 -37.48 -30.75 15.29
N LYS A 93 -38.45 -29.84 15.60
CA LYS A 93 -38.24 -28.38 15.43
C LYS A 93 -37.14 -27.84 16.35
N GLY A 94 -36.97 -28.45 17.51
CA GLY A 94 -35.86 -28.11 18.43
C GLY A 94 -34.51 -28.41 17.81
N HIS A 95 -34.34 -29.65 17.31
CA HIS A 95 -33.09 -30.05 16.62
C HIS A 95 -32.80 -29.19 15.40
N LEU A 96 -33.84 -28.89 14.58
CA LEU A 96 -33.68 -28.07 13.39
C LEU A 96 -33.20 -26.64 13.74
N ARG A 97 -33.79 -26.04 14.79
CA ARG A 97 -33.39 -24.71 15.26
C ARG A 97 -32.01 -24.69 15.88
N GLU A 98 -31.70 -25.72 16.71
CA GLU A 98 -30.37 -25.90 17.29
C GLU A 98 -29.30 -25.98 16.18
N GLY A 99 -29.54 -26.81 15.14
CA GLY A 99 -28.66 -26.93 14.00
C GLY A 99 -28.45 -25.61 13.27
N LYS A 100 -29.52 -24.86 13.01
CA LYS A 100 -29.46 -23.54 12.37
C LYS A 100 -28.69 -22.53 13.22
N CYS A 101 -28.85 -22.54 14.54
CA CYS A 101 -28.10 -21.66 15.42
C CYS A 101 -26.59 -22.01 15.40
N HIS A 102 -26.26 -23.28 15.49
CA HIS A 102 -24.88 -23.75 15.34
C HIS A 102 -24.28 -23.33 14.00
N LEU A 103 -25.04 -23.49 12.91
CA LEU A 103 -24.58 -23.11 11.56
C LEU A 103 -24.31 -21.60 11.48
N SER A 104 -25.25 -20.77 11.95
CA SER A 104 -25.11 -19.31 11.95
C SER A 104 -23.89 -18.83 12.77
N LEU A 105 -23.57 -19.57 13.83
CA LEU A 105 -22.40 -19.30 14.70
C LEU A 105 -21.09 -19.93 14.18
N GLY A 106 -21.14 -20.67 13.07
CA GLY A 106 -19.97 -21.28 12.44
C GLY A 106 -19.56 -22.64 13.02
N ASN A 107 -20.45 -23.30 13.79
CA ASN A 107 -20.21 -24.61 14.38
C ASN A 107 -20.77 -25.72 13.46
N ALA A 108 -20.21 -25.86 12.26
CA ALA A 108 -20.75 -26.71 11.20
C ALA A 108 -20.84 -28.20 11.60
N MET A 109 -19.86 -28.71 12.37
CA MET A 109 -19.91 -30.11 12.85
C MET A 109 -21.11 -30.35 13.79
N ALA A 110 -21.34 -29.42 14.73
CA ALA A 110 -22.48 -29.52 15.65
C ALA A 110 -23.81 -29.40 14.87
N ALA A 111 -23.86 -28.46 13.92
CA ALA A 111 -25.02 -28.29 13.03
C ALA A 111 -25.34 -29.58 12.26
N SER A 112 -24.32 -30.23 11.68
CA SER A 112 -24.48 -31.49 10.93
C SER A 112 -25.12 -32.58 11.79
N ARG A 113 -24.67 -32.73 13.04
CA ARG A 113 -25.25 -33.73 13.96
C ARG A 113 -26.73 -33.44 14.22
N CYS A 114 -27.11 -32.18 14.42
CA CYS A 114 -28.50 -31.79 14.64
C CYS A 114 -29.37 -32.12 13.41
N PHE A 115 -28.88 -31.79 12.22
CA PHE A 115 -29.63 -32.05 10.96
C PHE A 115 -29.72 -33.56 10.68
N GLN A 116 -28.69 -34.33 10.97
CA GLN A 116 -28.71 -35.78 10.87
C GLN A 116 -29.79 -36.37 11.81
N ARG A 117 -29.88 -35.83 13.05
CA ARG A 117 -30.92 -36.25 13.98
C ARG A 117 -32.35 -35.96 13.44
N VAL A 118 -32.54 -34.79 12.81
CA VAL A 118 -33.83 -34.48 12.14
C VAL A 118 -34.12 -35.51 11.05
N LEU A 119 -33.11 -35.91 10.25
CA LEU A 119 -33.28 -36.87 9.16
C LEU A 119 -33.48 -38.32 9.65
N GLU A 120 -32.98 -38.63 10.88
CA GLU A 120 -33.33 -39.90 11.54
C GLU A 120 -34.84 -39.95 11.90
N LEU A 121 -35.38 -38.79 12.34
CA LEU A 121 -36.80 -38.70 12.74
C LEU A 121 -37.69 -38.55 11.51
N GLU A 122 -37.25 -37.81 10.47
CA GLU A 122 -37.97 -37.55 9.23
C GLU A 122 -37.01 -37.57 8.04
N PRO A 123 -36.79 -38.74 7.40
CA PRO A 123 -35.79 -38.86 6.33
C PRO A 123 -36.06 -37.98 5.10
N ASP A 124 -37.28 -37.59 4.83
CA ASP A 124 -37.69 -36.78 3.67
C ASP A 124 -37.70 -35.26 3.98
N ASN A 125 -37.20 -34.84 5.15
CA ASN A 125 -37.19 -33.43 5.53
C ASN A 125 -36.24 -32.64 4.62
N SER A 126 -36.80 -31.99 3.60
CA SER A 126 -36.02 -31.22 2.59
C SER A 126 -35.21 -30.08 3.19
N GLN A 127 -35.75 -29.45 4.26
CA GLN A 127 -35.03 -28.36 4.95
C GLN A 127 -33.76 -28.88 5.65
N ALA A 128 -33.89 -30.00 6.37
CA ALA A 128 -32.71 -30.61 7.04
C ALA A 128 -31.69 -31.10 6.02
N GLN A 129 -32.11 -31.66 4.89
CA GLN A 129 -31.22 -32.08 3.81
C GLN A 129 -30.42 -30.89 3.26
N GLN A 130 -31.09 -29.76 3.00
CA GLN A 130 -30.43 -28.55 2.47
C GLN A 130 -29.45 -27.95 3.49
N GLU A 131 -29.86 -27.86 4.77
CA GLU A 131 -29.01 -27.28 5.81
C GLU A 131 -27.81 -28.18 6.13
N LEU A 132 -27.95 -29.49 5.99
CA LEU A 132 -26.82 -30.44 6.11
C LEU A 132 -25.77 -30.17 5.01
N LYS A 133 -26.22 -29.98 3.74
CA LYS A 133 -25.32 -29.60 2.65
C LYS A 133 -24.61 -28.28 2.93
N ASN A 134 -25.33 -27.30 3.47
CA ASN A 134 -24.73 -26.00 3.86
C ASN A 134 -23.62 -26.20 4.90
N ALA A 135 -23.88 -27.04 5.91
CA ALA A 135 -22.90 -27.37 6.95
C ALA A 135 -21.66 -28.07 6.37
N GLU A 136 -21.87 -29.02 5.47
CA GLU A 136 -20.78 -29.73 4.78
C GLU A 136 -19.93 -28.77 3.95
N SER A 137 -20.57 -27.85 3.23
CA SER A 137 -19.87 -26.81 2.44
C SER A 137 -18.99 -25.92 3.34
N ILE A 138 -19.51 -25.51 4.51
CA ILE A 138 -18.72 -24.70 5.47
C ILE A 138 -17.47 -25.48 5.89
N LEU A 139 -17.60 -26.77 6.22
CA LEU A 139 -16.45 -27.61 6.63
C LEU A 139 -15.40 -27.68 5.52
N GLU A 140 -15.82 -27.78 4.27
CA GLU A 140 -14.91 -27.74 3.11
C GLU A 140 -14.21 -26.38 3.00
N TYR A 141 -14.95 -25.28 3.11
CA TYR A 141 -14.38 -23.93 3.05
C TYR A 141 -13.40 -23.69 4.21
N GLU A 142 -13.69 -24.14 5.43
CA GLU A 142 -12.76 -24.04 6.57
C GLU A 142 -11.45 -24.76 6.25
N LYS A 143 -11.52 -25.98 5.77
CA LYS A 143 -10.35 -26.78 5.40
C LYS A 143 -9.53 -26.10 4.29
N MET A 144 -10.19 -25.59 3.25
CA MET A 144 -9.54 -24.85 2.16
C MET A 144 -8.88 -23.58 2.67
N ALA A 145 -9.54 -22.87 3.58
CA ALA A 145 -9.02 -21.64 4.18
C ALA A 145 -7.77 -21.91 5.02
N GLU A 146 -7.76 -23.00 5.81
CA GLU A 146 -6.61 -23.43 6.59
C GLU A 146 -5.38 -23.67 5.69
N ILE A 147 -5.57 -24.46 4.62
CA ILE A 147 -4.54 -24.72 3.62
C ILE A 147 -4.07 -23.41 2.95
N GLY A 148 -5.01 -22.55 2.59
CA GLY A 148 -4.71 -21.24 1.99
C GLY A 148 -3.89 -20.36 2.91
N PHE A 149 -4.22 -20.32 4.18
CA PHE A 149 -3.52 -19.52 5.20
C PHE A 149 -2.07 -20.02 5.38
N GLU A 150 -1.87 -21.34 5.49
CA GLU A 150 -0.54 -21.96 5.58
C GLU A 150 0.33 -21.61 4.36
N LYS A 151 -0.26 -21.61 3.18
CA LYS A 151 0.42 -21.28 1.91
C LYS A 151 0.52 -19.78 1.66
N ARG A 152 0.01 -18.95 2.56
CA ARG A 152 -0.06 -17.48 2.45
C ARG A 152 -0.89 -17.03 1.23
N ASP A 153 -1.81 -17.87 0.76
CA ASP A 153 -2.79 -17.51 -0.27
C ASP A 153 -4.01 -16.86 0.41
N PHE A 154 -3.81 -15.61 0.84
CA PHE A 154 -4.84 -14.86 1.57
C PHE A 154 -6.06 -14.54 0.71
N ARG A 155 -5.93 -14.51 -0.63
CA ARG A 155 -7.08 -14.34 -1.54
C ARG A 155 -8.01 -15.55 -1.46
N MET A 156 -7.45 -16.75 -1.46
CA MET A 156 -8.19 -18.01 -1.28
C MET A 156 -8.93 -18.01 0.07
N VAL A 157 -8.26 -17.60 1.15
CA VAL A 157 -8.87 -17.54 2.48
C VAL A 157 -10.07 -16.58 2.50
N VAL A 158 -9.92 -15.36 1.95
CA VAL A 158 -11.01 -14.36 1.87
C VAL A 158 -12.19 -14.94 1.11
N PHE A 159 -11.95 -15.58 -0.04
CA PHE A 159 -13.00 -16.24 -0.84
C PHE A 159 -13.73 -17.30 -0.02
N CYS A 160 -12.99 -18.18 0.66
CA CYS A 160 -13.59 -19.26 1.48
C CYS A 160 -14.43 -18.69 2.61
N MET A 161 -13.93 -17.63 3.29
CA MET A 161 -14.67 -16.99 4.39
C MET A 161 -15.93 -16.28 3.87
N ASP A 162 -15.88 -15.66 2.69
CA ASP A 162 -17.06 -15.05 2.06
C ASP A 162 -18.14 -16.12 1.81
N ARG A 163 -17.75 -17.27 1.25
CA ARG A 163 -18.70 -18.37 0.99
C ARG A 163 -19.26 -18.94 2.31
N ALA A 164 -18.40 -19.14 3.30
CA ALA A 164 -18.85 -19.66 4.61
C ALA A 164 -19.81 -18.70 5.31
N LEU A 165 -19.56 -17.40 5.22
CA LEU A 165 -20.39 -16.36 5.85
C LEU A 165 -21.79 -16.21 5.21
N GLU A 166 -22.02 -16.75 4.03
CA GLU A 166 -23.37 -16.78 3.43
C GLU A 166 -24.34 -17.59 4.31
N ALA A 167 -23.87 -18.66 4.93
CA ALA A 167 -24.70 -19.50 5.81
C ALA A 167 -24.38 -19.24 7.30
N ALA A 168 -23.16 -18.82 7.63
CA ALA A 168 -22.69 -18.58 8.99
C ALA A 168 -22.51 -17.07 9.28
N ALA A 169 -23.52 -16.27 8.97
CA ALA A 169 -23.47 -14.79 8.99
C ALA A 169 -23.10 -14.18 10.37
N ALA A 170 -23.35 -14.91 11.47
CA ALA A 170 -23.05 -14.44 12.84
C ALA A 170 -21.69 -14.95 13.35
N CYS A 171 -20.94 -15.67 12.53
CA CYS A 171 -19.65 -16.26 12.96
C CYS A 171 -18.56 -15.19 13.02
N HIS A 172 -18.22 -14.72 14.23
CA HIS A 172 -17.15 -13.72 14.43
C HIS A 172 -15.79 -14.28 14.02
N ARG A 173 -15.52 -15.57 14.24
CA ARG A 173 -14.26 -16.22 13.88
C ARG A 173 -13.99 -16.10 12.36
N PHE A 174 -14.99 -16.36 11.54
CA PHE A 174 -14.86 -16.23 10.06
C PHE A 174 -14.67 -14.77 9.65
N LYS A 175 -15.39 -13.84 10.28
CA LYS A 175 -15.24 -12.39 10.03
C LYS A 175 -13.84 -11.92 10.38
N ILE A 176 -13.30 -12.35 11.52
CA ILE A 176 -11.95 -11.98 11.98
C ILE A 176 -10.90 -12.54 11.00
N LEU A 177 -10.97 -13.83 10.66
CA LEU A 177 -10.00 -14.44 9.72
C LEU A 177 -10.03 -13.73 8.37
N LYS A 178 -11.22 -13.42 7.86
CA LYS A 178 -11.39 -12.61 6.64
C LYS A 178 -10.72 -11.25 6.79
N ALA A 179 -10.99 -10.53 7.89
CA ALA A 179 -10.46 -9.18 8.13
C ALA A 179 -8.93 -9.20 8.25
N GLU A 180 -8.37 -10.19 8.93
CA GLU A 180 -6.92 -10.38 9.03
C GLU A 180 -6.29 -10.58 7.64
N CYS A 181 -6.86 -11.47 6.84
CA CYS A 181 -6.36 -11.72 5.48
C CYS A 181 -6.53 -10.51 4.57
N LEU A 182 -7.61 -9.73 4.71
CA LEU A 182 -7.79 -8.46 4.00
C LEU A 182 -6.67 -7.47 4.36
N ALA A 183 -6.31 -7.38 5.65
CA ALA A 183 -5.20 -6.52 6.09
C ALA A 183 -3.87 -6.98 5.48
N LEU A 184 -3.62 -8.30 5.45
CA LEU A 184 -2.40 -8.88 4.86
C LEU A 184 -2.34 -8.68 3.33
N LEU A 185 -3.50 -8.49 2.68
CA LEU A 185 -3.60 -8.16 1.25
C LEU A 185 -3.51 -6.65 0.97
N GLY A 186 -3.37 -5.82 2.01
CA GLY A 186 -3.34 -4.36 1.88
C GLY A 186 -4.73 -3.71 1.74
N ARG A 187 -5.81 -4.49 1.93
CA ARG A 187 -7.20 -4.01 1.84
C ARG A 187 -7.66 -3.49 3.20
N TYR A 188 -6.96 -2.47 3.71
CA TYR A 188 -7.10 -2.00 5.10
C TYR A 188 -8.47 -1.43 5.43
N ALA A 189 -9.08 -0.67 4.51
CA ALA A 189 -10.41 -0.07 4.74
C ALA A 189 -11.47 -1.13 4.97
N GLU A 190 -11.44 -2.21 4.19
CA GLU A 190 -12.40 -3.33 4.33
C GLU A 190 -12.15 -4.09 5.64
N ALA A 191 -10.89 -4.38 5.95
CA ALA A 191 -10.50 -5.05 7.20
C ALA A 191 -10.96 -4.24 8.42
N GLN A 192 -10.70 -2.93 8.42
CA GLN A 192 -11.10 -2.02 9.50
C GLN A 192 -12.62 -1.94 9.66
N SER A 193 -13.38 -1.97 8.56
CA SER A 193 -14.84 -1.97 8.59
C SER A 193 -15.36 -3.20 9.34
N VAL A 194 -14.87 -4.39 8.97
CA VAL A 194 -15.28 -5.66 9.61
C VAL A 194 -14.93 -5.65 11.10
N ALA A 195 -13.70 -5.26 11.45
CA ALA A 195 -13.25 -5.19 12.85
C ALA A 195 -14.07 -4.19 13.66
N SER A 196 -14.41 -3.03 13.07
CA SER A 196 -15.22 -1.98 13.73
C SER A 196 -16.65 -2.46 14.01
N ASP A 197 -17.24 -3.23 13.11
CA ASP A 197 -18.58 -3.79 13.31
C ASP A 197 -18.60 -4.76 14.50
N ILE A 198 -17.55 -5.57 14.65
CA ILE A 198 -17.41 -6.47 15.79
C ILE A 198 -17.23 -5.66 17.08
N LEU A 199 -16.35 -4.63 17.08
CA LEU A 199 -16.05 -3.79 18.24
C LEU A 199 -17.25 -2.92 18.67
N ARG A 200 -18.18 -2.63 17.77
CA ARG A 200 -19.42 -1.92 18.09
C ARG A 200 -20.31 -2.77 18.99
N ILE A 201 -20.28 -4.09 18.80
CA ILE A 201 -21.08 -5.06 19.59
C ILE A 201 -20.32 -5.46 20.85
N ASP A 202 -19.00 -5.72 20.72
CA ASP A 202 -18.12 -6.16 21.82
C ASP A 202 -16.80 -5.38 21.74
N SER A 203 -16.72 -4.27 22.45
CA SER A 203 -15.55 -3.38 22.48
C SER A 203 -14.31 -4.02 23.10
N THR A 204 -14.46 -5.19 23.73
CA THR A 204 -13.35 -5.92 24.37
C THR A 204 -12.83 -7.09 23.53
N ASN A 205 -13.37 -7.27 22.33
CA ASN A 205 -12.98 -8.39 21.46
C ASN A 205 -11.50 -8.27 21.05
N ALA A 206 -10.65 -9.10 21.60
CA ALA A 206 -9.18 -9.06 21.42
C ALA A 206 -8.77 -9.23 19.96
N ASP A 207 -9.43 -10.15 19.23
CA ASP A 207 -9.13 -10.40 17.82
C ASP A 207 -9.41 -9.17 16.95
N ALA A 208 -10.56 -8.53 17.17
CA ALA A 208 -10.94 -7.33 16.42
C ALA A 208 -10.03 -6.13 16.75
N LEU A 209 -9.62 -5.99 18.02
CA LEU A 209 -8.61 -4.99 18.43
C LEU A 209 -7.27 -5.28 17.73
N TYR A 210 -6.87 -6.53 17.66
CA TYR A 210 -5.64 -6.97 16.96
C TYR A 210 -5.70 -6.60 15.47
N VAL A 211 -6.79 -6.91 14.78
CA VAL A 211 -6.96 -6.57 13.33
C VAL A 211 -6.90 -5.05 13.13
N ARG A 212 -7.52 -4.25 14.01
CA ARG A 212 -7.41 -2.78 13.97
C ARG A 212 -5.95 -2.33 14.10
N GLY A 213 -5.24 -2.91 15.06
CA GLY A 213 -3.81 -2.65 15.25
C GLY A 213 -2.99 -3.01 14.02
N LEU A 214 -3.27 -4.16 13.43
CA LEU A 214 -2.58 -4.68 12.23
C LEU A 214 -2.75 -3.72 11.03
N CYS A 215 -3.97 -3.26 10.79
CA CYS A 215 -4.25 -2.28 9.72
C CYS A 215 -3.47 -0.98 9.92
N LEU A 216 -3.49 -0.44 11.15
CA LEU A 216 -2.77 0.79 11.50
C LEU A 216 -1.26 0.60 11.36
N TYR A 217 -0.74 -0.56 11.72
CA TYR A 217 0.67 -0.90 11.61
C TYR A 217 1.13 -0.84 10.15
N TYR A 218 0.41 -1.50 9.25
CA TYR A 218 0.75 -1.51 7.81
C TYR A 218 0.43 -0.18 7.11
N GLU A 219 -0.38 0.70 7.74
CA GLU A 219 -0.64 2.07 7.25
C GLU A 219 0.36 3.11 7.79
N ASP A 220 1.41 2.67 8.47
CA ASP A 220 2.46 3.50 9.10
C ASP A 220 1.93 4.39 10.25
N CYS A 221 0.82 3.96 10.89
CA CYS A 221 0.30 4.58 12.09
C CYS A 221 0.77 3.79 13.34
N ILE A 222 2.09 3.64 13.49
CA ILE A 222 2.72 2.69 14.43
C ILE A 222 2.33 3.00 15.88
N GLU A 223 2.27 4.28 16.28
CA GLU A 223 1.93 4.68 17.64
C GLU A 223 0.53 4.18 18.05
N LYS A 224 -0.45 4.36 17.16
CA LYS A 224 -1.82 3.89 17.39
C LYS A 224 -1.90 2.35 17.33
N ALA A 225 -1.14 1.74 16.41
CA ALA A 225 -1.08 0.28 16.30
C ALA A 225 -0.63 -0.35 17.63
N VAL A 226 0.45 0.18 18.22
CA VAL A 226 0.96 -0.28 19.53
C VAL A 226 -0.13 -0.19 20.62
N GLN A 227 -0.91 0.91 20.64
CA GLN A 227 -2.01 1.07 21.60
C GLN A 227 -3.05 -0.05 21.45
N PHE A 228 -3.47 -0.35 20.22
CA PHE A 228 -4.44 -1.43 19.96
C PHE A 228 -3.87 -2.81 20.30
N PHE A 229 -2.61 -3.08 19.99
CA PHE A 229 -1.98 -4.35 20.35
C PHE A 229 -1.89 -4.52 21.88
N VAL A 230 -1.52 -3.47 22.61
CA VAL A 230 -1.49 -3.50 24.09
C VAL A 230 -2.92 -3.74 24.64
N GLN A 231 -3.92 -3.11 24.05
CA GLN A 231 -5.31 -3.29 24.48
C GLN A 231 -5.78 -4.72 24.21
N ALA A 232 -5.46 -5.29 23.03
CA ALA A 232 -5.79 -6.68 22.69
C ALA A 232 -5.17 -7.66 23.71
N LEU A 233 -3.88 -7.46 24.05
CA LEU A 233 -3.16 -8.29 25.03
C LEU A 233 -3.72 -8.15 26.46
N ARG A 234 -4.29 -7.00 26.82
CA ARG A 234 -4.98 -6.83 28.11
C ARG A 234 -6.28 -7.66 28.17
N MET A 235 -6.97 -7.75 27.02
CA MET A 235 -8.24 -8.53 26.94
C MET A 235 -7.95 -10.04 26.83
N ALA A 236 -6.88 -10.42 26.16
CA ALA A 236 -6.47 -11.81 25.98
C ALA A 236 -4.92 -11.92 26.09
N PRO A 237 -4.38 -12.16 27.29
CA PRO A 237 -2.92 -12.21 27.48
C PRO A 237 -2.21 -13.30 26.65
N ASP A 238 -2.90 -14.37 26.31
CA ASP A 238 -2.36 -15.50 25.53
C ASP A 238 -2.61 -15.36 24.02
N HIS A 239 -2.98 -14.17 23.56
CA HIS A 239 -3.28 -13.91 22.14
C HIS A 239 -2.01 -14.05 21.28
N ASP A 240 -2.09 -14.79 20.24
CA ASP A 240 -0.96 -15.09 19.32
C ASP A 240 -0.35 -13.89 18.60
N UNK A 241 -0.76 -12.83 18.79
CA UNK A 241 -0.33 -11.61 18.21
C UNK A 241 0.96 -11.02 18.77
N UNK A 242 1.51 -11.74 19.46
CA UNK A 242 2.76 -11.34 20.07
C UNK A 242 3.89 -10.98 19.07
N UNK A 243 3.96 -11.48 18.09
CA UNK A 243 4.93 -11.14 17.11
C UNK A 243 4.72 -9.81 16.47
N UNK A 244 3.64 -9.46 16.05
CA UNK A 244 3.32 -8.18 15.49
C UNK A 244 3.32 -7.04 16.48
N GLY A 245 2.91 -7.31 17.59
CA GLY A 245 2.98 -6.29 18.64
C GLY A 245 4.40 -5.97 19.11
N SER A 246 5.22 -6.97 19.24
CA SER A 246 6.64 -6.83 19.57
C SER A 246 7.39 -6.07 18.46
N ASP A 247 7.18 -6.49 17.23
CA ASP A 247 7.81 -5.87 16.05
C ASP A 247 7.40 -4.40 15.92
N ALA A 248 6.13 -4.09 16.14
CA ALA A 248 5.63 -2.71 16.12
C ALA A 248 6.31 -1.84 17.19
N LYS A 249 6.50 -2.37 18.40
CA LYS A 249 7.22 -1.66 19.49
C LYS A 249 8.70 -1.44 19.11
N ALA A 250 9.37 -2.47 18.61
CA ALA A 250 10.78 -2.42 18.19
C ALA A 250 10.96 -1.44 17.03
N LEU A 251 10.09 -1.52 16.04
CA LEU A 251 10.11 -0.64 14.85
C LEU A 251 9.89 0.83 15.25
N LYS A 252 8.92 1.08 16.14
CA LYS A 252 8.68 2.42 16.70
C LYS A 252 9.93 2.96 17.39
N ALA A 253 10.52 2.18 18.31
CA ALA A 253 11.69 2.56 19.07
C ALA A 253 12.88 2.90 18.14
N LYS A 254 13.22 2.01 17.20
CA LYS A 254 14.35 2.22 16.29
C LYS A 254 14.14 3.42 15.37
N LYS A 255 12.92 3.63 14.87
CA LYS A 255 12.55 4.79 14.03
C LYS A 255 12.72 6.10 14.84
N GLU A 256 12.24 6.14 16.08
CA GLU A 256 12.34 7.32 16.96
C GLU A 256 13.79 7.62 17.34
N GLU A 257 14.57 6.59 17.71
CA GLU A 257 16.00 6.72 18.01
C GLU A 257 16.76 7.25 16.79
N GLY A 258 16.48 6.71 15.60
CA GLY A 258 17.07 7.16 14.34
C GLY A 258 16.76 8.63 14.03
N ASN A 259 15.48 9.02 14.21
CA ASN A 259 15.04 10.41 14.03
C ASN A 259 15.74 11.35 15.01
N THR A 260 15.93 10.94 16.26
CA THR A 260 16.62 11.70 17.30
C THR A 260 18.12 11.86 16.94
N ALA A 261 18.79 10.77 16.59
CA ALA A 261 20.19 10.79 16.17
C ALA A 261 20.39 11.72 14.96
N PHE A 262 19.46 11.70 14.00
CA PHE A 262 19.50 12.59 12.83
C PHE A 262 19.40 14.06 13.25
N LYS A 263 18.47 14.40 14.15
CA LYS A 263 18.28 15.78 14.66
C LYS A 263 19.49 16.29 15.42
N GLU A 264 20.19 15.39 16.13
CA GLU A 264 21.42 15.69 16.87
C GLU A 264 22.66 15.79 15.98
N GLY A 265 22.51 15.48 14.67
CA GLY A 265 23.63 15.49 13.72
C GLY A 265 24.49 14.23 13.76
N ASN A 266 24.09 13.22 14.52
CA ASN A 266 24.79 11.95 14.61
C ASN A 266 24.37 11.04 13.45
N TYR A 267 24.88 11.35 12.26
CA TYR A 267 24.41 10.72 11.01
C TYR A 267 24.81 9.23 10.91
N ASP A 268 25.97 8.84 11.42
CA ASP A 268 26.37 7.42 11.41
C ASP A 268 25.44 6.58 12.28
N ALA A 269 25.14 7.05 13.51
CA ALA A 269 24.18 6.36 14.37
C ALA A 269 22.78 6.30 13.75
N ALA A 270 22.31 7.41 13.14
CA ALA A 270 21.01 7.44 12.45
C ALA A 270 20.96 6.41 11.32
N TYR A 271 22.04 6.29 10.53
CA TYR A 271 22.14 5.33 9.42
C TYR A 271 21.99 3.89 9.92
N GLU A 272 22.72 3.54 11.00
CA GLU A 272 22.66 2.19 11.59
C GLU A 272 21.27 1.90 12.17
N LEU A 273 20.68 2.85 12.91
CA LEU A 273 19.33 2.67 13.50
C LEU A 273 18.24 2.46 12.44
N TYR A 274 18.28 3.21 11.33
CA TYR A 274 17.35 2.99 10.21
C TYR A 274 17.64 1.64 9.53
N SER A 275 18.90 1.22 9.45
CA SER A 275 19.27 -0.10 8.88
C SER A 275 18.71 -1.23 9.74
N GLU A 276 18.84 -1.13 11.07
CA GLU A 276 18.24 -2.10 12.01
C GLU A 276 16.71 -2.11 11.87
N ALA A 277 16.08 -0.93 11.80
CA ALA A 277 14.63 -0.81 11.65
C ALA A 277 14.13 -1.55 10.39
N LEU A 278 14.86 -1.45 9.29
CA LEU A 278 14.52 -2.10 8.01
C LEU A 278 14.56 -3.63 8.06
N THR A 279 15.25 -4.23 9.06
CA THR A 279 15.30 -5.69 9.22
C THR A 279 14.14 -6.26 10.04
N ILE A 280 13.40 -5.42 10.78
CA ILE A 280 12.38 -5.86 11.74
C ILE A 280 11.20 -6.51 11.00
N ASP A 281 10.63 -5.83 10.00
CA ASP A 281 9.51 -6.39 9.23
C ASP A 281 9.63 -5.98 7.75
N PRO A 282 10.17 -6.86 6.91
CA PRO A 282 10.27 -6.60 5.46
C PRO A 282 8.90 -6.41 4.76
N ASN A 283 7.81 -6.86 5.38
CA ASN A 283 6.46 -6.79 4.78
C ASN A 283 5.76 -5.45 5.05
N ASN A 284 6.28 -4.62 5.96
CA ASN A 284 5.70 -3.30 6.25
C ASN A 284 6.13 -2.28 5.18
N ILE A 285 5.49 -2.37 4.02
CA ILE A 285 5.82 -1.63 2.79
C ILE A 285 5.85 -0.12 3.03
N LYS A 286 4.80 0.45 3.66
CA LYS A 286 4.68 1.90 3.86
C LYS A 286 5.75 2.47 4.79
N THR A 287 5.99 1.79 5.91
CA THR A 287 7.03 2.22 6.86
C THR A 287 8.42 2.05 6.24
N ASN A 288 8.69 0.93 5.57
CA ASN A 288 9.98 0.66 4.95
C ASN A 288 10.31 1.65 3.83
N ALA A 289 9.31 2.07 3.03
CA ALA A 289 9.51 3.12 2.02
C ALA A 289 10.01 4.41 2.68
N LYS A 290 9.41 4.81 3.82
CA LYS A 290 9.83 6.00 4.57
C LYS A 290 11.23 5.81 5.21
N LEU A 291 11.50 4.63 5.75
CA LEU A 291 12.80 4.31 6.35
C LEU A 291 13.93 4.36 5.31
N TYR A 292 13.72 3.80 4.12
CA TYR A 292 14.68 3.91 3.01
C TYR A 292 14.91 5.37 2.64
N CYS A 293 13.84 6.18 2.52
CA CYS A 293 13.96 7.61 2.20
C CYS A 293 14.71 8.37 3.31
N ASN A 294 14.45 8.07 4.59
CA ASN A 294 15.16 8.65 5.73
C ASN A 294 16.64 8.25 5.71
N ARG A 295 16.94 6.96 5.48
CA ARG A 295 18.32 6.48 5.39
C ARG A 295 19.06 7.11 4.19
N ALA A 296 18.39 7.32 3.07
CA ALA A 296 18.93 8.03 1.91
C ALA A 296 19.28 9.47 2.28
N THR A 297 18.43 10.13 3.08
CA THR A 297 18.69 11.51 3.57
C THR A 297 19.97 11.54 4.40
N VAL A 298 20.12 10.59 5.31
CA VAL A 298 21.33 10.43 6.14
C VAL A 298 22.54 10.14 5.24
N GLY A 299 22.40 9.22 4.29
CA GLY A 299 23.44 8.84 3.34
C GLY A 299 23.96 10.04 2.54
N SER A 300 23.06 10.92 2.10
CA SER A 300 23.48 12.13 1.37
C SER A 300 24.24 13.11 2.28
N LYS A 301 23.90 13.20 3.57
CA LYS A 301 24.67 13.99 4.56
C LYS A 301 26.07 13.40 4.77
N LEU A 302 26.18 12.07 4.72
CA LEU A 302 27.46 11.35 4.84
C LEU A 302 28.24 11.28 3.52
N LYS A 303 27.75 11.93 2.46
CA LYS A 303 28.34 11.90 1.10
C LYS A 303 28.36 10.50 0.47
N ARG A 304 27.50 9.59 0.94
CA ARG A 304 27.29 8.25 0.38
C ARG A 304 26.20 8.32 -0.69
N LEU A 305 26.44 9.12 -1.75
CA LEU A 305 25.39 9.49 -2.73
C LEU A 305 24.85 8.31 -3.52
N GLU A 306 25.69 7.36 -3.93
CA GLU A 306 25.26 6.16 -4.67
C GLU A 306 24.35 5.28 -3.82
N GLN A 307 24.69 5.08 -2.55
CA GLN A 307 23.86 4.33 -1.59
C GLN A 307 22.51 5.05 -1.36
N ALA A 308 22.54 6.39 -1.29
CA ALA A 308 21.31 7.19 -1.15
C ALA A 308 20.40 7.02 -2.37
N ILE A 309 20.95 7.00 -3.58
CA ILE A 309 20.21 6.75 -4.84
C ILE A 309 19.56 5.34 -4.79
N GLU A 310 20.32 4.34 -4.36
CA GLU A 310 19.83 2.96 -4.22
C GLU A 310 18.67 2.89 -3.22
N ASP A 311 18.80 3.51 -2.05
CA ASP A 311 17.77 3.55 -1.01
C ASP A 311 16.51 4.26 -1.52
N CYS A 312 16.63 5.41 -2.21
CA CYS A 312 15.48 6.09 -2.82
C CYS A 312 14.81 5.19 -3.87
N THR A 313 15.59 4.44 -4.65
CA THR A 313 15.07 3.51 -5.66
C THR A 313 14.27 2.38 -4.99
N LYS A 314 14.76 1.86 -3.86
CA LYS A 314 14.02 0.86 -3.06
C LYS A 314 12.72 1.47 -2.50
N ALA A 315 12.76 2.71 -2.00
CA ALA A 315 11.58 3.42 -1.50
C ALA A 315 10.52 3.58 -2.60
N ILE A 316 10.93 3.97 -3.80
CA ILE A 316 10.05 4.15 -4.97
C ILE A 316 9.46 2.81 -5.42
N LYS A 317 10.26 1.73 -5.39
CA LYS A 317 9.77 0.38 -5.74
C LYS A 317 8.67 -0.08 -4.77
N LEU A 318 8.77 0.31 -3.49
CA LEU A 318 7.75 0.00 -2.47
C LEU A 318 6.51 0.91 -2.59
N ASP A 319 6.71 2.17 -2.99
CA ASP A 319 5.63 3.16 -3.15
C ASP A 319 5.94 4.08 -4.33
N GLU A 320 5.40 3.77 -5.49
CA GLU A 320 5.59 4.52 -6.74
C GLU A 320 5.01 5.94 -6.68
N THR A 321 4.24 6.26 -5.64
CA THR A 321 3.64 7.59 -5.45
C THR A 321 4.42 8.45 -4.47
N TYR A 322 5.52 7.96 -3.90
CA TYR A 322 6.24 8.61 -2.81
C TYR A 322 7.12 9.77 -3.32
N VAL A 323 6.52 10.95 -3.45
CA VAL A 323 7.14 12.17 -4.00
C VAL A 323 8.48 12.51 -3.33
N LYS A 324 8.59 12.39 -2.00
CA LYS A 324 9.83 12.71 -1.25
C LYS A 324 11.01 11.84 -1.69
N ALA A 325 10.78 10.58 -2.05
CA ALA A 325 11.83 9.69 -2.52
C ALA A 325 12.35 10.12 -3.90
N TYR A 326 11.44 10.51 -4.81
CA TYR A 326 11.83 11.09 -6.12
C TYR A 326 12.64 12.39 -5.93
N LEU A 327 12.17 13.30 -5.06
CA LEU A 327 12.87 14.56 -4.79
C LEU A 327 14.30 14.29 -4.26
N ARG A 328 14.43 13.38 -3.32
CA ARG A 328 15.74 13.02 -2.74
C ARG A 328 16.66 12.39 -3.79
N ARG A 329 16.13 11.45 -4.58
CA ARG A 329 16.90 10.78 -5.64
C ARG A 329 17.34 11.77 -6.71
N ALA A 330 16.45 12.66 -7.14
CA ALA A 330 16.77 13.69 -8.12
C ALA A 330 17.90 14.61 -7.61
N GLN A 331 17.87 15.01 -6.33
CA GLN A 331 18.93 15.82 -5.74
C GLN A 331 20.26 15.06 -5.75
N CYS A 332 20.26 13.78 -5.37
CA CYS A 332 21.47 12.96 -5.42
C CYS A 332 21.99 12.81 -6.86
N TYR A 333 21.11 12.66 -7.84
CA TYR A 333 21.49 12.65 -9.26
C TYR A 333 22.10 13.98 -9.70
N MET A 334 21.57 15.13 -9.23
CA MET A 334 22.18 16.45 -9.48
C MET A 334 23.58 16.51 -8.90
N ASP A 335 23.76 16.05 -7.65
CA ASP A 335 25.04 16.10 -6.93
C ASP A 335 26.09 15.14 -7.54
N THR A 336 25.66 14.14 -8.31
CA THR A 336 26.52 13.19 -9.02
C THR A 336 26.59 13.47 -10.53
N GLU A 337 26.11 14.60 -10.97
CA GLU A 337 26.11 15.05 -12.39
C GLU A 337 25.34 14.12 -13.32
N GLN A 338 24.37 13.33 -12.82
CA GLN A 338 23.48 12.48 -13.58
C GLN A 338 22.21 13.26 -13.93
N TYR A 339 22.34 14.27 -14.79
CA TYR A 339 21.29 15.27 -15.05
C TYR A 339 20.05 14.70 -15.77
N GLU A 340 20.22 13.71 -16.64
CA GLU A 340 19.08 13.08 -17.34
C GLU A 340 18.14 12.39 -16.36
N GLU A 341 18.73 11.63 -15.43
CA GLU A 341 17.99 10.93 -14.38
C GLU A 341 17.32 11.92 -13.44
N ALA A 342 18.01 12.99 -13.07
CA ALA A 342 17.46 14.06 -12.24
C ALA A 342 16.23 14.70 -12.89
N VAL A 343 16.31 15.02 -14.19
CA VAL A 343 15.19 15.60 -14.95
C VAL A 343 13.99 14.66 -14.94
N ARG A 344 14.18 13.36 -15.19
CA ARG A 344 13.09 12.37 -15.17
C ARG A 344 12.37 12.35 -13.81
N ASP A 345 13.13 12.35 -12.73
CA ASP A 345 12.57 12.32 -11.37
C ASP A 345 11.83 13.64 -11.05
N TYR A 346 12.41 14.82 -11.39
CA TYR A 346 11.73 16.10 -11.19
C TYR A 346 10.48 16.26 -12.08
N GLU A 347 10.46 15.68 -13.27
CA GLU A 347 9.27 15.62 -14.13
C GLU A 347 8.15 14.83 -13.44
N LYS A 348 8.48 13.66 -12.90
CA LYS A 348 7.54 12.82 -12.15
C LYS A 348 6.98 13.58 -10.94
N VAL A 349 7.84 14.27 -10.18
CA VAL A 349 7.45 15.13 -9.05
C VAL A 349 6.48 16.22 -9.50
N TYR A 350 6.83 16.96 -10.56
CA TYR A 350 6.00 18.07 -11.05
C TYR A 350 4.66 17.59 -11.63
N GLN A 351 4.62 16.42 -12.26
CA GLN A 351 3.37 15.81 -12.74
C GLN A 351 2.44 15.47 -11.58
N THR A 352 3.01 15.00 -10.46
CA THR A 352 2.26 14.59 -9.27
C THR A 352 1.79 15.79 -8.46
N GLU A 353 2.69 16.76 -8.22
CA GLU A 353 2.42 17.96 -7.42
C GLU A 353 2.89 19.21 -8.19
N LYS A 354 1.97 19.94 -8.82
CA LYS A 354 2.24 21.12 -9.66
C LYS A 354 2.47 22.37 -8.80
N THR A 355 3.60 22.42 -8.08
CA THR A 355 4.00 23.58 -7.26
C THR A 355 5.00 24.45 -8.01
N LYS A 356 5.12 25.73 -7.61
CA LYS A 356 6.14 26.67 -8.15
C LYS A 356 7.55 26.16 -7.83
N GLU A 357 7.74 25.59 -6.66
CA GLU A 357 9.02 25.02 -6.20
C GLU A 357 9.46 23.86 -7.09
N HIS A 358 8.57 22.89 -7.33
CA HIS A 358 8.87 21.74 -8.19
C HIS A 358 9.15 22.15 -9.63
N LYS A 359 8.43 23.15 -10.13
CA LYS A 359 8.69 23.73 -11.46
C LYS A 359 10.10 24.34 -11.53
N HIS A 360 10.52 25.06 -10.47
CA HIS A 360 11.85 25.67 -10.40
C HIS A 360 12.95 24.60 -10.38
N LEU A 361 12.79 23.54 -9.57
CA LEU A 361 13.74 22.43 -9.51
C LEU A 361 13.88 21.74 -10.87
N LEU A 362 12.78 21.50 -11.55
CA LEU A 362 12.77 20.90 -12.89
C LEU A 362 13.51 21.77 -13.90
N LYS A 363 13.20 23.07 -13.93
CA LYS A 363 13.88 24.03 -14.84
C LYS A 363 15.39 24.07 -14.56
N HIS A 364 15.79 24.08 -13.30
CA HIS A 364 17.19 24.07 -12.91
C HIS A 364 17.90 22.81 -13.43
N ALA A 365 17.30 21.63 -13.23
CA ALA A 365 17.87 20.36 -13.71
C ALA A 365 17.96 20.33 -15.24
N GLN A 366 16.93 20.83 -15.96
CA GLN A 366 16.92 20.94 -17.42
C GLN A 366 18.03 21.87 -17.93
N LEU A 367 18.29 22.98 -17.21
CA LEU A 367 19.36 23.90 -17.55
C LEU A 367 20.74 23.24 -17.38
N GLU A 368 20.96 22.54 -16.26
CA GLU A 368 22.23 21.84 -16.02
C GLU A 368 22.44 20.71 -17.06
N LEU A 369 21.35 20.01 -17.44
CA LEU A 369 21.41 19.02 -18.53
C LEU A 369 21.81 19.66 -19.86
N LYS A 370 21.21 20.83 -20.23
CA LYS A 370 21.57 21.57 -21.44
C LYS A 370 23.05 21.99 -21.38
N LYS A 371 23.51 22.49 -20.22
CA LYS A 371 24.91 22.89 -20.01
C LYS A 371 25.87 21.70 -20.19
N SER A 372 25.55 20.53 -19.66
CA SER A 372 26.40 19.33 -19.74
C SER A 372 26.52 18.78 -21.16
N LYS A 373 25.48 18.97 -21.98
CA LYS A 373 25.45 18.53 -23.40
C LYS A 373 26.01 19.58 -24.36
N ARG A 374 26.23 20.79 -23.89
CA ARG A 374 26.69 21.90 -24.69
C ARG A 374 28.17 21.71 -25.08
N LYS A 375 28.49 22.08 -26.33
CA LYS A 375 29.87 22.09 -26.82
C LYS A 375 30.73 23.04 -25.98
N ASP A 376 31.89 22.59 -25.55
CA ASP A 376 32.87 23.43 -24.85
C ASP A 376 33.67 24.20 -25.91
N TYR A 377 33.27 25.44 -26.18
CA TYR A 377 33.90 26.29 -27.19
C TYR A 377 35.38 26.59 -26.88
N TYR A 378 35.76 26.66 -25.61
CA TYR A 378 37.16 26.82 -25.22
C TYR A 378 37.99 25.62 -25.62
N LYS A 379 37.48 24.42 -25.38
CA LYS A 379 38.11 23.16 -25.79
C LYS A 379 38.18 23.01 -27.30
N VAL A 380 37.12 23.44 -28.00
CA VAL A 380 37.08 23.45 -29.48
C VAL A 380 38.20 24.31 -30.04
N LEU A 381 38.45 25.51 -29.48
CA LEU A 381 39.56 26.39 -29.89
C LEU A 381 40.92 25.97 -29.32
N GLY A 382 40.95 25.02 -28.36
CA GLY A 382 42.17 24.57 -27.69
C GLY A 382 42.76 25.65 -26.76
N VAL A 383 41.93 26.41 -26.07
CA VAL A 383 42.32 27.48 -25.16
C VAL A 383 41.74 27.29 -23.78
N ASN A 384 42.26 27.98 -22.74
CA ASN A 384 41.77 27.94 -21.38
C ASN A 384 40.43 28.71 -21.26
N LYS A 385 39.59 28.35 -20.27
CA LYS A 385 38.34 29.09 -19.99
C LYS A 385 38.57 30.57 -19.64
N ASN A 386 39.73 30.89 -19.11
CA ASN A 386 40.12 32.28 -18.78
C ASN A 386 40.92 32.93 -19.90
N ALA A 387 40.92 32.40 -21.10
CA ALA A 387 41.73 32.91 -22.22
C ALA A 387 41.37 34.34 -22.57
N THR A 388 42.38 35.12 -22.84
CA THR A 388 42.28 36.53 -23.34
C THR A 388 41.77 36.53 -24.77
N GLU A 389 41.31 37.69 -25.26
CA GLU A 389 40.87 37.88 -26.66
C GLU A 389 41.97 37.44 -27.66
N ASP A 390 43.21 37.77 -27.35
CA ASP A 390 44.34 37.46 -28.24
C ASP A 390 44.59 35.95 -28.28
N GLU A 391 44.45 35.27 -27.13
CA GLU A 391 44.58 33.79 -27.04
C GLU A 391 43.44 33.13 -27.82
N ILE A 392 42.21 33.64 -27.72
CA ILE A 392 41.03 33.16 -28.49
C ILE A 392 41.29 33.33 -29.98
N LYS A 393 41.76 34.51 -30.43
CA LYS A 393 42.10 34.78 -31.81
C LYS A 393 43.20 33.81 -32.33
N LYS A 394 44.24 33.60 -31.50
CA LYS A 394 45.36 32.71 -31.83
C LYS A 394 44.89 31.25 -31.89
N GLY A 395 44.05 30.82 -30.98
CA GLY A 395 43.43 29.49 -30.97
C GLY A 395 42.60 29.24 -32.23
N TYR A 396 41.75 30.21 -32.56
CA TYR A 396 40.92 30.14 -33.77
C TYR A 396 41.81 30.05 -35.03
N ARG A 397 42.80 30.93 -35.17
CA ARG A 397 43.72 30.88 -36.33
C ARG A 397 44.33 29.50 -36.50
N LYS A 398 44.86 28.92 -35.44
CA LYS A 398 45.51 27.60 -35.48
C LYS A 398 44.53 26.51 -35.87
N ARG A 399 43.33 26.46 -35.27
CA ARG A 399 42.34 25.41 -35.52
C ARG A 399 41.65 25.56 -36.85
N ALA A 400 41.35 26.79 -37.29
CA ALA A 400 40.70 27.06 -38.58
C ALA A 400 41.58 26.63 -39.73
N LEU A 401 42.89 26.94 -39.68
CA LEU A 401 43.87 26.52 -40.71
C LEU A 401 44.04 24.98 -40.67
N LEU A 402 44.02 24.36 -39.54
CA LEU A 402 44.17 22.88 -39.40
C LEU A 402 43.01 22.14 -40.07
N HIS A 403 41.77 22.63 -39.89
CA HIS A 403 40.56 21.94 -40.36
C HIS A 403 39.94 22.54 -41.63
N HIS A 404 40.65 23.46 -42.32
CA HIS A 404 40.13 24.08 -43.52
C HIS A 404 39.84 23.07 -44.63
N PRO A 405 38.68 23.11 -45.29
CA PRO A 405 38.29 22.16 -46.33
C PRO A 405 39.34 21.98 -47.44
N ASP A 406 39.96 23.08 -47.90
CA ASP A 406 40.95 23.05 -48.95
C ASP A 406 42.20 22.20 -48.61
N ARG A 407 42.55 22.14 -47.33
CA ARG A 407 43.68 21.34 -46.85
C ARG A 407 43.40 19.84 -46.96
N HIS A 408 42.15 19.44 -46.96
CA HIS A 408 41.72 18.06 -46.98
C HIS A 408 41.09 17.63 -48.31
N SER A 409 41.21 18.46 -49.36
CA SER A 409 40.57 18.24 -50.67
C SER A 409 41.01 16.90 -51.32
N GLY A 410 42.18 16.35 -50.99
CA GLY A 410 42.65 15.08 -51.51
C GLY A 410 42.39 13.88 -50.57
N ALA A 411 41.70 14.10 -49.45
CA ALA A 411 41.42 13.05 -48.46
C ALA A 411 40.15 12.24 -48.81
N SER A 412 39.89 11.13 -48.09
CA SER A 412 38.67 10.35 -48.28
C SER A 412 37.42 11.18 -48.00
N PRO A 413 36.29 10.88 -48.66
CA PRO A 413 35.03 11.64 -48.43
C PRO A 413 34.61 11.69 -46.97
N GLU A 414 34.85 10.61 -46.20
CA GLU A 414 34.54 10.54 -44.76
C GLU A 414 35.40 11.53 -43.97
N LEU A 415 36.71 11.57 -44.26
CA LEU A 415 37.63 12.50 -43.58
C LEU A 415 37.32 13.96 -43.97
N GLN A 416 37.01 14.23 -45.24
CA GLN A 416 36.60 15.58 -45.69
C GLN A 416 35.38 16.05 -44.90
N LYS A 417 34.37 15.19 -44.74
CA LYS A 417 33.13 15.52 -44.02
C LYS A 417 33.40 15.76 -42.53
N GLU A 418 34.28 14.93 -41.93
CA GLU A 418 34.67 15.09 -40.53
C GLU A 418 35.42 16.43 -40.28
N GLU A 419 36.38 16.73 -41.15
CA GLU A 419 37.17 17.98 -41.06
C GLU A 419 36.31 19.23 -41.33
N GLU A 420 35.38 19.14 -42.27
CA GLU A 420 34.41 20.21 -42.54
C GLU A 420 33.53 20.46 -41.33
N LYS A 421 33.08 19.39 -40.60
CA LYS A 421 32.33 19.49 -39.34
C LYS A 421 33.15 20.20 -38.28
N LYS A 422 34.41 19.82 -38.10
CA LYS A 422 35.34 20.45 -37.16
C LYS A 422 35.57 21.92 -37.50
N PHE A 423 35.72 22.24 -38.76
CA PHE A 423 35.86 23.63 -39.25
C PHE A 423 34.66 24.50 -38.89
N LYS A 424 33.45 23.96 -39.09
CA LYS A 424 32.18 24.63 -38.71
C LYS A 424 32.12 24.87 -37.20
N GLU A 425 32.49 23.87 -36.40
CA GLU A 425 32.53 23.97 -34.94
C GLU A 425 33.54 25.00 -34.44
N VAL A 426 34.70 25.10 -35.08
CA VAL A 426 35.75 26.07 -34.77
C VAL A 426 35.24 27.50 -35.08
N GLY A 427 34.58 27.70 -36.20
CA GLY A 427 33.99 28.98 -36.60
C GLY A 427 32.86 29.39 -35.59
N GLU A 428 31.98 28.44 -35.27
CA GLU A 428 30.92 28.64 -34.25
C GLU A 428 31.51 29.09 -32.92
N ALA A 429 32.51 28.36 -32.41
CA ALA A 429 33.19 28.66 -31.15
C ALA A 429 33.80 30.10 -31.16
N PHE A 430 34.44 30.44 -32.24
CA PHE A 430 35.04 31.78 -32.39
C PHE A 430 33.98 32.90 -32.46
N SER A 431 32.89 32.69 -33.17
CA SER A 431 31.80 33.68 -33.30
C SER A 431 31.17 34.02 -31.92
N VAL A 432 31.15 33.04 -31.02
CA VAL A 432 30.62 33.22 -29.67
C VAL A 432 31.68 33.83 -28.73
N LEU A 433 32.91 33.28 -28.72
CA LEU A 433 33.93 33.69 -27.73
C LEU A 433 34.63 35.01 -28.08
N SER A 434 34.58 35.48 -29.35
CA SER A 434 35.17 36.75 -29.79
C SER A 434 34.26 37.95 -29.54
N ASP A 435 32.97 37.75 -29.32
CA ASP A 435 32.01 38.81 -29.02
C ASP A 435 31.81 38.86 -27.50
N PRO A 436 32.14 39.97 -26.83
CA PRO A 436 32.02 40.08 -25.36
C PRO A 436 30.62 39.80 -24.83
N LYS A 437 29.57 40.21 -25.57
CA LYS A 437 28.18 39.98 -25.15
C LYS A 437 27.80 38.49 -25.27
N LYS A 438 28.15 37.87 -26.41
CA LYS A 438 27.87 36.44 -26.64
C LYS A 438 28.70 35.57 -25.69
N LYS A 439 29.96 35.93 -25.47
CA LYS A 439 30.84 35.23 -24.51
C LYS A 439 30.25 35.29 -23.10
N SER A 440 29.82 36.46 -22.61
CA SER A 440 29.20 36.64 -21.31
C SER A 440 27.94 35.77 -21.16
N ARG A 441 27.08 35.74 -22.15
CA ARG A 441 25.85 34.91 -22.16
C ARG A 441 26.22 33.40 -22.18
N TYR A 442 27.18 33.04 -22.99
CA TYR A 442 27.70 31.66 -23.02
C TYR A 442 28.27 31.24 -21.65
N ASP A 443 29.13 32.10 -21.07
CA ASP A 443 29.79 31.79 -19.77
C ASP A 443 28.77 31.71 -18.62
N SER A 444 27.70 32.55 -18.65
CA SER A 444 26.62 32.54 -17.64
C SER A 444 25.55 31.45 -17.89
N GLY A 445 25.49 30.90 -19.11
CA GLY A 445 24.43 29.95 -19.49
C GLY A 445 23.11 30.58 -19.89
N GLN A 446 23.02 31.91 -19.98
CA GLN A 446 21.82 32.63 -20.40
C GLN A 446 21.40 32.32 -21.85
N ASP A 447 22.34 31.92 -22.69
CA ASP A 447 22.07 31.49 -24.07
C ASP A 447 21.18 30.22 -24.13
N LEU A 448 21.13 29.44 -23.04
CA LEU A 448 20.32 28.21 -22.96
C LEU A 448 18.90 28.43 -22.39
N GLU A 449 18.66 29.62 -21.79
CA GLU A 449 17.36 29.96 -21.20
C GLU A 449 16.37 30.55 -22.23
N ASP A 450 16.89 31.18 -23.26
CA ASP A 450 16.09 31.80 -24.35
C ASP A 450 15.83 30.76 -25.45
N ASP A 451 14.65 30.17 -25.47
CA ASP A 451 14.20 29.23 -26.53
C ASP A 451 14.08 29.85 -27.92
N GLY A 452 14.57 31.07 -28.13
CA GLY A 452 14.36 31.81 -29.37
C GLY A 452 15.56 32.50 -30.01
N MET A 453 16.77 32.31 -29.45
CA MET A 453 17.93 32.80 -30.21
C MET A 453 18.42 31.72 -31.17
N ASN A 454 17.86 31.77 -32.36
CA ASN A 454 18.50 31.29 -33.55
C ASN A 454 19.97 31.79 -33.49
N VAL A 455 20.93 30.92 -33.39
CA VAL A 455 22.29 31.22 -33.80
C VAL A 455 22.10 31.54 -35.29
N GLY A 456 21.93 32.81 -35.60
CA GLY A 456 21.66 33.26 -36.96
C GLY A 456 22.60 32.60 -37.94
N ASP A 457 22.10 32.39 -39.12
CA ASP A 457 22.74 31.64 -40.20
C ASP A 457 24.28 31.84 -40.17
N PHE A 458 24.93 30.89 -39.47
CA PHE A 458 26.33 30.97 -39.15
C PHE A 458 27.10 30.32 -40.29
N ASP A 459 27.82 31.16 -41.03
CA ASP A 459 28.68 30.68 -42.13
C ASP A 459 30.15 30.72 -41.69
N ALA A 460 30.75 29.55 -41.41
CA ALA A 460 32.12 29.41 -41.00
C ALA A 460 33.10 29.96 -42.05
N ASN A 461 32.70 29.89 -43.33
CA ASN A 461 33.53 30.44 -44.45
C ASN A 461 33.53 31.96 -44.39
N ASN A 462 32.41 32.60 -44.09
CA ASN A 462 32.33 34.06 -43.96
C ASN A 462 33.16 34.57 -42.77
N ILE A 463 33.16 33.85 -41.66
CA ILE A 463 34.00 34.16 -40.49
C ILE A 463 35.46 34.02 -40.84
N PHE A 464 35.82 32.94 -41.55
CA PHE A 464 37.20 32.70 -42.02
C PHE A 464 37.65 33.80 -42.93
N LYS A 465 36.84 34.17 -43.93
CA LYS A 465 37.11 35.30 -44.87
C LYS A 465 37.25 36.61 -44.12
N ALA A 466 36.35 36.91 -43.17
CA ALA A 466 36.41 38.16 -42.39
C ALA A 466 37.68 38.21 -41.52
N PHE A 467 38.12 37.10 -41.00
CA PHE A 467 39.30 36.99 -40.11
C PHE A 467 40.61 37.05 -40.90
N PHE A 468 40.66 36.35 -42.02
CA PHE A 468 41.86 36.21 -42.85
C PHE A 468 41.81 37.06 -44.14
N GLY A 469 40.68 37.62 -44.48
CA GLY A 469 40.42 38.31 -45.73
C GLY A 469 40.89 39.73 -45.78
N SER A 470 42.13 39.94 -46.14
CA SER A 470 42.64 41.15 -46.75
C SER A 470 43.05 40.79 -48.20
N PRO A 471 43.05 41.74 -49.15
CA PRO A 471 43.24 41.41 -50.55
C PRO A 471 44.67 40.96 -50.90
N GLY A 472 44.88 39.69 -50.81
CA GLY A 472 46.08 38.95 -51.16
C GLY A 472 45.83 37.50 -50.85
N GLY A 473 45.33 36.78 -51.81
CA GLY A 473 44.81 35.41 -51.67
C GLY A 473 45.76 34.42 -51.00
N PHE A 474 45.21 33.65 -50.05
CA PHE A 474 45.86 32.47 -49.53
C PHE A 474 45.92 31.41 -50.63
N SER A 475 47.11 31.02 -51.04
CA SER A 475 47.30 29.79 -51.84
C SER A 475 47.91 28.71 -50.97
N PHE A 476 47.26 27.54 -50.95
CA PHE A 476 47.84 26.36 -50.32
C PHE A 476 48.80 25.73 -51.38
N GLU A 477 50.10 25.95 -51.24
CA GLU A 477 51.07 25.18 -51.99
C GLU A 477 51.43 23.90 -51.21
N ALA A 478 51.14 22.77 -51.84
CA ALA A 478 51.48 21.46 -51.30
C ALA A 478 52.93 21.09 -51.74
N SER A 479 53.89 21.27 -50.88
CA SER A 479 55.25 20.82 -51.11
C SER A 479 55.56 19.69 -50.11
N GLY A 480 55.34 18.43 -50.53
CA GLY A 480 55.84 17.21 -49.94
C GLY A 480 55.32 16.83 -48.56
N PRO A 481 55.46 15.55 -48.15
CA PRO A 481 54.94 15.07 -46.89
C PRO A 481 55.76 15.61 -45.69
N GLY A 482 55.15 16.53 -44.94
CA GLY A 482 55.61 16.82 -43.58
C GLY A 482 55.96 18.23 -43.15
N ASN A 483 56.12 19.23 -44.07
CA ASN A 483 56.46 20.61 -43.68
C ASN A 483 55.60 21.64 -44.45
N PHE A 484 54.71 22.32 -43.72
CA PHE A 484 53.93 23.42 -44.26
C PHE A 484 54.55 24.75 -43.73
N PHE A 485 55.04 25.57 -44.67
CA PHE A 485 55.48 26.94 -44.35
C PHE A 485 54.36 27.90 -44.78
N PHE A 486 54.07 28.86 -43.87
CA PHE A 486 53.14 29.96 -44.18
C PHE A 486 53.95 31.18 -44.64
N GLN A 487 53.65 31.62 -45.81
CA GLN A 487 54.20 32.88 -46.28
C GLN A 487 53.09 33.94 -46.32
N PHE A 488 53.29 35.01 -45.60
CA PHE A 488 52.41 36.19 -45.58
C PHE A 488 52.91 37.13 -46.67
N GLY A 489 52.04 37.51 -47.59
CA GLY A 489 52.28 38.58 -48.54
C GLY A 489 51.85 39.91 -47.96
#